data_30c3b77738ec19c254b2f6e8551fbee6
#
_entry.id   30c3b77738ec19c254b2f6e8551fbee6
#
_cell.length_a   1.000
_cell.length_b   1.000
_cell.length_c   1.000
_cell.angle_alpha   90.00
_cell.angle_beta   90.00
_cell.angle_gamma   90.00
#
_symmetry.space_group_name_H-M   'P 1'
#
loop_
_entity.id
_entity.type
_entity.pdbx_description
1 polymer ?
#
loop_
_entity_poly.entity_id
_entity_poly.type
_entity_poly.pdbx_seq_one_letter_code
_entity_poly.pdbx_strand_id
1 'polypeptide(L)'
;MLQTLRAPIHLPRANTDPVSSPHAALAVFSLALRRPLCEEMLVLMLDNQLRGVGLMSFDAVASCTNNINYAIGLCSSVLDATSLSICTVEPYACDRSNDSNYLETAQDLCKHAGLKLIDWLVVTRGSVINLRDIN
;
A
#
# COMPACT_ATOMS: atom_id res chain seq x y z
N MET A 1 3.78 19.21 -9.32
CA MET A 1 3.01 18.58 -8.25
C MET A 1 1.59 19.11 -8.16
N LEU A 2 1.44 20.41 -8.15
CA LEU A 2 0.09 20.99 -8.01
C LEU A 2 -0.82 20.69 -9.18
N GLN A 3 -0.26 20.34 -10.31
CA GLN A 3 -1.05 19.96 -11.47
C GLN A 3 -1.95 18.77 -11.18
N THR A 4 -1.45 17.83 -10.39
CA THR A 4 -2.27 16.67 -10.02
C THR A 4 -3.50 17.10 -9.24
N LEU A 5 -3.40 18.18 -8.49
CA LEU A 5 -4.52 18.67 -7.69
C LEU A 5 -5.55 19.39 -8.54
N ARG A 6 -5.18 19.81 -9.75
CA ARG A 6 -6.12 20.45 -10.65
C ARG A 6 -6.84 19.49 -11.55
N ALA A 7 -6.27 18.31 -11.77
CA ALA A 7 -6.95 17.28 -12.53
C ALA A 7 -8.14 16.78 -11.70
N PRO A 8 -9.27 16.48 -12.32
CA PRO A 8 -10.38 15.89 -11.59
C PRO A 8 -9.98 14.49 -11.16
N ILE A 9 -9.56 14.37 -9.91
CA ILE A 9 -9.14 13.08 -9.35
C ILE A 9 -10.26 12.62 -8.43
N HIS A 10 -10.78 11.43 -8.72
CA HIS A 10 -11.74 10.82 -7.83
C HIS A 10 -10.99 10.21 -6.66
N LEU A 11 -11.16 10.79 -5.47
CA LEU A 11 -10.56 10.27 -4.26
C LEU A 11 -11.57 9.40 -3.54
N PRO A 12 -11.30 8.10 -3.38
CA PRO A 12 -12.23 7.21 -2.67
C PRO A 12 -12.43 7.65 -1.23
N ARG A 13 -13.67 7.72 -0.80
CA ARG A 13 -14.01 8.05 0.57
C ARG A 13 -13.98 6.80 1.43
N ALA A 14 -13.45 6.94 2.65
CA ALA A 14 -13.36 5.82 3.59
C ALA A 14 -14.74 5.21 3.82
N ASN A 15 -14.81 3.89 3.87
CA ASN A 15 -16.02 3.11 4.14
C ASN A 15 -17.15 3.34 3.12
N THR A 16 -16.89 4.03 2.03
CA THR A 16 -17.96 4.43 1.09
C THR A 16 -17.62 4.02 -0.34
N ASP A 17 -16.48 4.50 -0.84
CA ASP A 17 -16.12 4.28 -2.24
C ASP A 17 -15.08 3.17 -2.37
N PRO A 18 -15.21 2.30 -3.38
CA PRO A 18 -14.22 1.25 -3.58
C PRO A 18 -12.88 1.81 -4.08
N VAL A 19 -11.80 1.20 -3.62
CA VAL A 19 -10.45 1.44 -4.12
C VAL A 19 -10.15 0.31 -5.10
N SER A 20 -10.63 0.46 -6.32
CA SER A 20 -10.69 -0.65 -7.26
C SER A 20 -9.56 -0.67 -8.29
N SER A 21 -8.58 0.21 -8.15
CA SER A 21 -7.46 0.27 -9.09
C SER A 21 -6.20 0.72 -8.35
N PRO A 22 -5.01 0.40 -8.90
CA PRO A 22 -3.76 0.93 -8.34
C PRO A 22 -3.75 2.46 -8.31
N HIS A 23 -4.35 3.09 -9.31
CA HIS A 23 -4.42 4.54 -9.37
C HIS A 23 -5.25 5.11 -8.21
N ALA A 24 -6.38 4.50 -7.90
CA ALA A 24 -7.22 4.91 -6.78
C ALA A 24 -6.49 4.69 -5.45
N ALA A 25 -5.77 3.58 -5.31
CA ALA A 25 -4.96 3.31 -4.12
C ALA A 25 -3.87 4.36 -3.95
N LEU A 26 -3.19 4.73 -5.03
CA LEU A 26 -2.16 5.75 -4.98
C LEU A 26 -2.74 7.09 -4.53
N ALA A 27 -3.94 7.44 -4.99
CA ALA A 27 -4.60 8.67 -4.56
C ALA A 27 -4.82 8.69 -3.05
N VAL A 28 -5.24 7.57 -2.47
CA VAL A 28 -5.42 7.46 -1.03
C VAL A 28 -4.08 7.57 -0.31
N PHE A 29 -3.07 6.81 -0.74
CA PHE A 29 -1.75 6.85 -0.11
C PHE A 29 -1.15 8.25 -0.16
N SER A 30 -1.38 8.98 -1.25
CA SER A 30 -0.81 10.33 -1.44
C SER A 30 -1.23 11.30 -0.35
N LEU A 31 -2.38 11.09 0.27
CA LEU A 31 -2.83 11.94 1.37
C LEU A 31 -2.02 11.73 2.64
N ALA A 32 -1.45 10.56 2.81
CA ALA A 32 -0.74 10.18 4.02
C ALA A 32 0.79 10.24 3.87
N LEU A 33 1.29 10.40 2.66
CA LEU A 33 2.73 10.47 2.43
C LEU A 33 3.32 11.72 3.08
N ARG A 34 4.45 11.53 3.76
CA ARG A 34 5.16 12.67 4.34
C ARG A 34 5.91 13.45 3.27
N ARG A 35 5.98 14.74 3.46
CA ARG A 35 6.67 15.62 2.51
C ARG A 35 7.67 16.50 3.25
N PRO A 36 8.94 16.50 2.84
CA PRO A 36 9.49 15.74 1.71
C PRO A 36 9.42 14.24 1.94
N LEU A 37 9.52 13.46 0.87
CA LEU A 37 9.43 12.01 0.96
C LEU A 37 10.52 11.45 1.87
N CYS A 38 10.15 10.51 2.71
CA CYS A 38 11.09 9.78 3.55
C CYS A 38 10.71 8.30 3.50
N GLU A 39 11.62 7.45 3.95
CA GLU A 39 11.34 6.02 3.95
C GLU A 39 10.17 5.73 4.88
N GLU A 40 9.13 5.11 4.36
CA GLU A 40 7.97 4.69 5.12
C GLU A 40 7.22 3.60 4.37
N MET A 41 6.39 2.90 5.10
CA MET A 41 5.49 1.90 4.53
C MET A 41 4.09 2.25 4.98
N LEU A 42 3.16 2.24 4.06
CA LEU A 42 1.75 2.45 4.32
C LEU A 42 0.99 1.19 3.93
N VAL A 43 0.02 0.83 4.75
CA VAL A 43 -0.82 -0.34 4.47
C VAL A 43 -2.27 0.10 4.56
N LEU A 44 -2.98 -0.07 3.46
CA LEU A 44 -4.40 0.25 3.36
C LEU A 44 -5.19 -1.04 3.51
N MET A 45 -6.07 -1.08 4.51
CA MET A 45 -6.95 -2.22 4.72
C MET A 45 -8.27 -1.98 3.98
N LEU A 46 -8.74 -3.02 3.31
CA LEU A 46 -9.94 -2.95 2.48
C LEU A 46 -10.93 -4.04 2.89
N ASP A 47 -12.22 -3.73 2.74
CA ASP A 47 -13.26 -4.72 2.97
C ASP A 47 -13.53 -5.55 1.69
N ASN A 48 -14.53 -6.41 1.73
CA ASN A 48 -14.83 -7.29 0.60
C ASN A 48 -15.39 -6.55 -0.63
N GLN A 49 -15.71 -5.28 -0.49
CA GLN A 49 -16.11 -4.42 -1.61
C GLN A 49 -14.99 -3.44 -1.97
N LEU A 50 -13.78 -3.69 -1.48
CA LEU A 50 -12.60 -2.87 -1.72
C LEU A 50 -12.72 -1.45 -1.19
N ARG A 51 -13.55 -1.25 -0.17
CA ARG A 51 -13.65 0.07 0.48
C ARG A 51 -12.59 0.17 1.57
N GLY A 52 -11.96 1.34 1.70
CA GLY A 52 -10.94 1.57 2.71
C GLY A 52 -11.54 1.55 4.11
N VAL A 53 -11.02 0.69 4.98
CA VAL A 53 -11.49 0.57 6.37
C VAL A 53 -10.39 0.88 7.37
N GLY A 54 -9.18 1.13 6.93
CA GLY A 54 -8.09 1.54 7.80
C GLY A 54 -6.81 1.77 7.03
N LEU A 55 -5.97 2.65 7.56
CA LEU A 55 -4.68 2.97 6.97
C LEU A 55 -3.65 3.01 8.10
N MET A 56 -2.56 2.25 7.92
CA MET A 56 -1.46 2.21 8.87
C MET A 56 -0.20 2.75 8.22
N SER A 57 0.67 3.37 9.01
CA SER A 57 1.98 3.77 8.52
C SER A 57 3.07 3.31 9.46
N PHE A 58 4.23 3.00 8.88
CA PHE A 58 5.43 2.58 9.59
C PHE A 58 6.58 3.47 9.16
N ASP A 59 7.34 3.98 10.13
CA ASP A 59 8.36 4.99 9.86
C ASP A 59 9.56 4.49 9.08
N ALA A 60 9.90 3.22 9.22
CA ALA A 60 11.08 2.67 8.59
C ALA A 60 10.75 1.39 7.87
N VAL A 61 11.48 1.12 6.80
CA VAL A 61 11.26 -0.06 5.97
C VAL A 61 12.35 -1.10 6.23
N ALA A 62 13.11 -0.93 7.31
CA ALA A 62 14.25 -1.80 7.61
C ALA A 62 13.88 -3.27 7.73
N SER A 63 12.65 -3.55 8.18
CA SER A 63 12.16 -4.91 8.27
C SER A 63 10.76 -4.98 7.66
N CYS A 64 10.74 -5.00 6.35
CA CYS A 64 9.51 -5.02 5.55
C CYS A 64 8.60 -6.19 5.97
N THR A 65 9.18 -7.39 6.09
CA THR A 65 8.43 -8.59 6.44
C THR A 65 7.79 -8.46 7.82
N ASN A 66 8.51 -7.91 8.79
CA ASN A 66 7.97 -7.71 10.14
C ASN A 66 6.83 -6.70 10.13
N ASN A 67 6.97 -5.63 9.37
CA ASN A 67 5.91 -4.63 9.25
C ASN A 67 4.66 -5.22 8.62
N ILE A 68 4.83 -6.05 7.60
CA ILE A 68 3.70 -6.72 6.96
C ILE A 68 3.03 -7.69 7.93
N ASN A 69 3.79 -8.46 8.68
CA ASN A 69 3.24 -9.36 9.69
C ASN A 69 2.44 -8.60 10.73
N TYR A 70 2.96 -7.47 11.19
CA TYR A 70 2.27 -6.65 12.17
C TYR A 70 0.96 -6.10 11.58
N ALA A 71 1.02 -5.62 10.35
CA ALA A 71 -0.17 -5.10 9.66
C ALA A 71 -1.24 -6.19 9.51
N ILE A 72 -0.83 -7.41 9.15
CA ILE A 72 -1.74 -8.53 9.03
C ILE A 72 -2.40 -8.83 10.36
N GLY A 73 -1.64 -8.80 11.45
CA GLY A 73 -2.17 -9.01 12.79
C GLY A 73 -3.22 -7.99 13.16
N LEU A 74 -2.94 -6.71 12.86
CA LEU A 74 -3.92 -5.64 13.10
C LEU A 74 -5.14 -5.80 12.19
N CYS A 75 -4.92 -6.20 10.96
CA CYS A 75 -6.01 -6.40 10.01
C CYS A 75 -6.99 -7.46 10.51
N SER A 76 -6.48 -8.49 11.17
CA SER A 76 -7.33 -9.54 11.74
C SER A 76 -8.24 -9.02 12.84
N SER A 77 -7.90 -7.88 13.44
CA SER A 77 -8.71 -7.25 14.48
C SER A 77 -9.76 -6.29 13.91
N VAL A 78 -9.68 -5.98 12.63
CA VAL A 78 -10.64 -5.09 11.97
C VAL A 78 -11.71 -5.98 11.35
N LEU A 79 -12.93 -5.81 11.82
CA LEU A 79 -14.02 -6.75 11.55
C LEU A 79 -14.24 -7.03 10.06
N ASP A 80 -14.17 -6.01 9.24
CA ASP A 80 -14.54 -6.15 7.82
C ASP A 80 -13.33 -6.22 6.88
N ALA A 81 -12.12 -6.22 7.40
CA ALA A 81 -10.92 -6.22 6.55
C ALA A 81 -10.72 -7.59 5.90
N THR A 82 -10.64 -7.62 4.58
CA THR A 82 -10.45 -8.84 3.80
C THR A 82 -9.24 -8.77 2.88
N SER A 83 -8.71 -7.58 2.64
CA SER A 83 -7.56 -7.42 1.75
C SER A 83 -6.72 -6.22 2.14
N LEU A 84 -5.52 -6.18 1.58
CA LEU A 84 -4.53 -5.13 1.81
C LEU A 84 -4.00 -4.57 0.50
N SER A 85 -3.67 -3.29 0.50
CA SER A 85 -2.77 -2.69 -0.48
C SER A 85 -1.60 -2.08 0.28
N ILE A 86 -0.40 -2.19 -0.29
CA ILE A 86 0.82 -1.72 0.35
C ILE A 86 1.44 -0.61 -0.49
N CYS A 87 2.01 0.38 0.17
CA CYS A 87 2.80 1.42 -0.46
C CYS A 87 4.10 1.59 0.32
N THR A 88 5.23 1.36 -0.34
CA THR A 88 6.53 1.67 0.24
C THR A 88 7.09 2.90 -0.44
N VAL A 89 7.72 3.77 0.35
CA VAL A 89 8.31 5.00 -0.15
C VAL A 89 9.83 4.85 -0.05
N GLU A 90 10.48 5.00 -1.19
CA GLU A 90 11.93 4.87 -1.32
C GLU A 90 12.48 6.10 -2.03
N PRO A 91 12.78 7.17 -1.26
CA PRO A 91 13.18 8.44 -1.87
C PRO A 91 14.57 8.39 -2.51
N TYR A 92 15.35 7.39 -2.18
CA TYR A 92 16.70 7.23 -2.72
C TYR A 92 16.78 5.99 -3.59
N ALA A 93 17.77 5.96 -4.49
CA ALA A 93 17.96 4.79 -5.33
C ALA A 93 18.23 3.54 -4.46
N CYS A 94 17.53 2.46 -4.76
CA CYS A 94 17.62 1.21 -4.02
C CYS A 94 17.83 0.05 -4.96
N ASP A 95 18.46 -1.00 -4.43
CA ASP A 95 18.55 -2.27 -5.14
C ASP A 95 17.18 -2.94 -5.09
N ARG A 96 16.64 -3.27 -6.27
CA ARG A 96 15.33 -3.90 -6.40
C ARG A 96 15.40 -5.39 -6.72
N SER A 97 16.58 -5.98 -6.61
CA SER A 97 16.74 -7.38 -6.97
C SER A 97 15.91 -8.33 -6.12
N ASN A 98 15.50 -7.91 -4.93
CA ASN A 98 14.69 -8.73 -4.02
C ASN A 98 13.19 -8.42 -4.07
N ASP A 99 12.75 -7.52 -4.95
CA ASP A 99 11.34 -7.10 -4.96
C ASP A 99 10.38 -8.28 -5.17
N SER A 100 10.70 -9.17 -6.09
CA SER A 100 9.82 -10.33 -6.33
C SER A 100 9.76 -11.26 -5.13
N ASN A 101 10.85 -11.41 -4.40
CA ASN A 101 10.87 -12.22 -3.18
C ASN A 101 10.03 -11.58 -2.09
N TYR A 102 10.12 -10.27 -1.92
CA TYR A 102 9.29 -9.57 -0.95
C TYR A 102 7.81 -9.69 -1.30
N LEU A 103 7.48 -9.53 -2.58
CA LEU A 103 6.09 -9.65 -3.02
C LEU A 103 5.56 -11.06 -2.75
N GLU A 104 6.33 -12.08 -3.10
CA GLU A 104 5.92 -13.46 -2.87
C GLU A 104 5.72 -13.75 -1.40
N THR A 105 6.65 -13.30 -0.56
CA THR A 105 6.54 -13.47 0.89
C THR A 105 5.28 -12.80 1.42
N ALA A 106 5.01 -11.56 0.99
CA ALA A 106 3.84 -10.83 1.42
C ALA A 106 2.55 -11.51 0.98
N GLN A 107 2.51 -12.02 -0.24
CA GLN A 107 1.35 -12.75 -0.73
C GLN A 107 1.10 -14.01 0.09
N ASP A 108 2.16 -14.74 0.43
CA ASP A 108 2.04 -15.95 1.25
C ASP A 108 1.55 -15.63 2.66
N LEU A 109 2.09 -14.59 3.28
CA LEU A 109 1.67 -14.17 4.61
C LEU A 109 0.20 -13.78 4.63
N CYS A 110 -0.24 -13.02 3.64
CA CYS A 110 -1.64 -12.64 3.53
C CYS A 110 -2.52 -13.86 3.32
N LYS A 111 -2.12 -14.75 2.44
CA LYS A 111 -2.89 -15.96 2.14
C LYS A 111 -3.08 -16.81 3.39
N HIS A 112 -2.03 -16.99 4.20
CA HIS A 112 -2.13 -17.77 5.42
C HIS A 112 -3.07 -17.12 6.44
N ALA A 113 -3.23 -15.82 6.39
CA ALA A 113 -4.13 -15.09 7.28
C ALA A 113 -5.54 -14.95 6.72
N GLY A 114 -5.81 -15.51 5.55
CA GLY A 114 -7.11 -15.37 4.90
C GLY A 114 -7.34 -14.03 4.26
N LEU A 115 -6.27 -13.30 3.97
CA LEU A 115 -6.33 -11.97 3.37
C LEU A 115 -5.83 -12.03 1.94
N LYS A 116 -6.19 -11.03 1.14
CA LYS A 116 -5.74 -10.90 -0.24
C LYS A 116 -4.85 -9.66 -0.34
N LEU A 117 -3.69 -9.80 -0.96
CA LEU A 117 -2.85 -8.66 -1.29
C LEU A 117 -3.24 -8.15 -2.68
N ILE A 118 -3.78 -6.94 -2.73
CA ILE A 118 -4.30 -6.37 -3.97
C ILE A 118 -3.16 -5.74 -4.79
N ASP A 119 -2.43 -4.80 -4.19
CA ASP A 119 -1.37 -4.06 -4.87
C ASP A 119 -0.23 -3.79 -3.92
N TRP A 120 0.96 -3.62 -4.48
CA TRP A 120 2.11 -3.12 -3.76
C TRP A 120 2.77 -2.06 -4.63
N LEU A 121 2.56 -0.80 -4.26
CA LEU A 121 3.12 0.34 -4.97
C LEU A 121 4.42 0.77 -4.31
N VAL A 122 5.40 1.11 -5.13
CA VAL A 122 6.65 1.68 -4.66
C VAL A 122 6.75 3.10 -5.20
N VAL A 123 6.80 4.06 -4.30
CA VAL A 123 6.86 5.48 -4.65
C VAL A 123 8.31 5.94 -4.49
N THR A 124 8.87 6.47 -5.56
CA THR A 124 10.18 7.11 -5.55
C THR A 124 10.00 8.58 -5.85
N ARG A 125 11.10 9.33 -5.91
CA ARG A 125 11.01 10.76 -6.21
C ARG A 125 10.48 11.05 -7.60
N GLY A 126 10.66 10.14 -8.53
CA GLY A 126 10.28 10.39 -9.92
C GLY A 126 9.32 9.41 -10.52
N SER A 127 8.89 8.40 -9.76
CA SER A 127 8.06 7.36 -10.37
C SER A 127 7.26 6.58 -9.33
N VAL A 128 6.29 5.84 -9.83
CA VAL A 128 5.52 4.87 -9.04
C VAL A 128 5.58 3.55 -9.79
N ILE A 129 5.94 2.50 -9.09
CA ILE A 129 6.03 1.15 -9.63
C ILE A 129 5.04 0.27 -8.89
N ASN A 130 4.28 -0.54 -9.62
CA ASN A 130 3.45 -1.56 -8.99
C ASN A 130 4.19 -2.89 -9.10
N LEU A 131 4.58 -3.46 -7.98
CA LEU A 131 5.37 -4.71 -7.98
C LEU A 131 4.62 -5.86 -8.65
N ARG A 132 3.31 -5.85 -8.64
CA ARG A 132 2.54 -6.90 -9.29
C ARG A 132 2.61 -6.86 -10.81
N ASP A 133 3.02 -5.75 -11.38
CA ASP A 133 3.15 -5.60 -12.83
C ASP A 133 4.54 -5.96 -13.36
N ILE A 134 5.49 -6.25 -12.46
CA ILE A 134 6.86 -6.56 -12.86
C ILE A 134 7.00 -7.99 -13.39
N ASN A 135 6.12 -8.87 -13.03
CA ASN A 135 6.19 -10.28 -13.44
C ASN A 135 5.51 -10.53 -14.77
#